data_32a2c7a448c555da87c86ff8097a5c22
#
_entry.id   32a2c7a448c555da87c86ff8097a5c22
#
_cell.length_a   1.000
_cell.length_b   1.000
_cell.length_c   1.000
_cell.angle_alpha   90.00
_cell.angle_beta   90.00
_cell.angle_gamma   90.00
#
_symmetry.space_group_name_H-M   'P 1'
#
loop_
_entity.id
_entity.type
_entity.pdbx_description
1 polymer ?
#
loop_
_entity_poly.entity_id
_entity_poly.type
_entity_poly.pdbx_seq_one_letter_code
_entity_poly.pdbx_strand_id
1 'polypeptide(L)'
;MNRITVYERANFEGLSREFTCDVPDLHELDFGNCIASLKVVGQPWIAYTEPKYEGEPHAFEEGEYPSVGRPNSFSALRLVHDDLGDPQITLYERPNFQGACKVVTEETNLAYGYFNDRVASHVVQRGVWLLYQHPGRGGWHCLAWPGERLADYKPELNFQARLSHLRPLRPGRPLVSARLLWEQKRVEAEREVLVDEIVGVNETAAEQALAAGSTREYSTTLWQSFHFSNATSLKAGLSFTLAVEASNVFTVQKGRSESSTRRERVEVQLPAKIPPRTVLSIRVLRKEVTLSVPVLLTVTQNEAVRTELGEYRSVSGTNISAHFSMKPLPAAGTEPGGAVGTEQVPGGC
;
A
#
# COMPACT_ATOMS: atom_id res chain seq x y z
N MET A 1 6.96 0.48 -14.87
CA MET A 1 7.84 0.50 -16.06
C MET A 1 9.13 -0.20 -15.66
N ASN A 2 9.53 -1.23 -16.39
CA ASN A 2 10.75 -1.99 -16.08
C ASN A 2 11.97 -1.19 -16.50
N ARG A 3 12.96 -1.07 -15.62
CA ARG A 3 14.20 -0.35 -15.93
C ARG A 3 15.37 -0.82 -15.07
N ILE A 4 16.56 -0.70 -15.62
CA ILE A 4 17.82 -0.85 -14.91
C ILE A 4 18.64 0.42 -15.07
N THR A 5 19.15 0.96 -13.97
CA THR A 5 20.11 2.08 -13.98
C THR A 5 21.45 1.55 -13.52
N VAL A 6 22.45 1.65 -14.37
CA VAL A 6 23.81 1.17 -14.11
C VAL A 6 24.77 2.34 -13.86
N TYR A 7 25.77 2.11 -13.03
CA TYR A 7 26.74 3.13 -12.59
C TYR A 7 28.17 2.59 -12.72
N GLU A 8 29.07 3.48 -13.16
CA GLU A 8 30.47 3.18 -13.37
C GLU A 8 31.22 2.83 -12.07
N ARG A 9 30.79 3.39 -10.94
CA ARG A 9 31.42 3.18 -9.64
C ARG A 9 30.47 2.52 -8.64
N ALA A 10 31.05 1.94 -7.61
CA ALA A 10 30.26 1.43 -6.47
C ALA A 10 29.46 2.58 -5.80
N ASN A 11 28.44 2.20 -5.01
CA ASN A 11 27.58 3.14 -4.27
C ASN A 11 26.86 4.17 -5.16
N PHE A 12 26.55 3.78 -6.42
CA PHE A 12 25.79 4.60 -7.36
C PHE A 12 26.48 5.91 -7.76
N GLU A 13 27.81 5.89 -7.84
CA GLU A 13 28.64 7.02 -8.22
C GLU A 13 29.14 6.91 -9.67
N GLY A 14 29.70 8.01 -10.19
CA GLY A 14 30.25 8.09 -11.54
C GLY A 14 29.21 8.29 -12.63
N LEU A 15 29.58 7.95 -13.87
CA LEU A 15 28.65 7.99 -14.99
C LEU A 15 27.54 6.96 -14.79
N SER A 16 26.33 7.31 -15.20
CA SER A 16 25.19 6.41 -15.13
C SER A 16 24.40 6.38 -16.43
N ARG A 17 23.80 5.22 -16.71
CA ARG A 17 22.86 5.04 -17.83
C ARG A 17 21.63 4.27 -17.37
N GLU A 18 20.48 4.61 -17.95
CA GLU A 18 19.21 3.92 -17.74
C GLU A 18 18.82 3.17 -19.00
N PHE A 19 18.41 1.91 -18.82
CA PHE A 19 17.93 1.05 -19.89
C PHE A 19 16.53 0.51 -19.55
N THR A 20 15.67 0.45 -20.57
CA THR A 20 14.30 -0.07 -20.46
C THR A 20 14.03 -1.21 -21.44
N CYS A 21 15.01 -1.55 -22.26
CA CYS A 21 14.98 -2.65 -23.23
C CYS A 21 16.32 -3.37 -23.24
N ASP A 22 16.34 -4.53 -23.83
CA ASP A 22 17.53 -5.38 -23.99
C ASP A 22 18.68 -4.65 -24.65
N VAL A 23 19.90 -4.89 -24.16
CA VAL A 23 21.15 -4.33 -24.67
C VAL A 23 22.09 -5.49 -25.01
N PRO A 24 22.18 -5.89 -26.28
CA PRO A 24 23.01 -7.03 -26.68
C PRO A 24 24.51 -6.75 -26.60
N ASP A 25 24.93 -5.50 -26.71
CA ASP A 25 26.32 -5.09 -26.58
C ASP A 25 26.43 -3.69 -25.94
N LEU A 26 26.95 -3.65 -24.73
CA LEU A 26 27.22 -2.40 -24.00
C LEU A 26 28.44 -1.64 -24.55
N HIS A 27 29.33 -2.28 -25.30
CA HIS A 27 30.48 -1.63 -25.91
C HIS A 27 30.07 -0.65 -27.01
N GLU A 28 29.01 -0.96 -27.76
CA GLU A 28 28.46 -0.03 -28.76
C GLU A 28 27.90 1.27 -28.14
N LEU A 29 27.69 1.27 -26.83
CA LEU A 29 27.17 2.37 -26.07
C LEU A 29 28.23 3.04 -25.16
N ASP A 30 29.50 2.72 -25.35
CA ASP A 30 30.62 3.17 -24.51
C ASP A 30 30.43 2.86 -23.02
N PHE A 31 29.77 1.75 -22.71
CA PHE A 31 29.50 1.32 -21.32
C PHE A 31 29.87 -0.16 -21.07
N GLY A 32 30.54 -0.81 -22.03
CA GLY A 32 31.03 -2.17 -21.86
C GLY A 32 32.06 -2.29 -20.76
N ASN A 33 31.90 -3.30 -19.90
CA ASN A 33 32.79 -3.55 -18.75
C ASN A 33 32.97 -2.36 -17.80
N CYS A 34 31.93 -1.51 -17.67
CA CYS A 34 31.99 -0.30 -16.83
C CYS A 34 31.01 -0.32 -15.65
N ILE A 35 30.29 -1.42 -15.42
CA ILE A 35 29.25 -1.49 -14.39
C ILE A 35 29.84 -1.96 -13.07
N ALA A 36 29.74 -1.12 -12.02
CA ALA A 36 30.17 -1.45 -10.67
C ALA A 36 29.04 -1.45 -9.64
N SER A 37 27.94 -0.71 -9.90
CA SER A 37 26.71 -0.74 -9.11
C SER A 37 25.50 -0.52 -10.02
N LEU A 38 24.31 -0.90 -9.54
CA LEU A 38 23.08 -0.77 -10.34
C LEU A 38 21.82 -0.71 -9.47
N LYS A 39 20.74 -0.23 -10.07
CA LYS A 39 19.40 -0.23 -9.50
C LYS A 39 18.43 -0.85 -10.49
N VAL A 40 17.57 -1.74 -10.00
CA VAL A 40 16.54 -2.40 -10.79
C VAL A 40 15.16 -1.99 -10.26
N VAL A 41 14.29 -1.57 -11.15
CA VAL A 41 12.89 -1.29 -10.86
C VAL A 41 12.03 -2.17 -11.76
N GLY A 42 11.09 -2.91 -11.15
CA GLY A 42 10.22 -3.82 -11.85
C GLY A 42 10.83 -5.21 -12.05
N GLN A 43 10.75 -5.73 -13.26
CA GLN A 43 11.23 -7.09 -13.58
C GLN A 43 12.73 -7.25 -13.45
N PRO A 44 13.20 -8.49 -13.16
CA PRO A 44 14.61 -8.82 -13.12
C PRO A 44 15.33 -8.55 -14.44
N TRP A 45 16.60 -8.23 -14.30
CA TRP A 45 17.54 -8.12 -15.41
C TRP A 45 18.65 -9.14 -15.26
N ILE A 46 19.09 -9.69 -16.41
CA ILE A 46 20.27 -10.55 -16.49
C ILE A 46 21.41 -9.77 -17.13
N ALA A 47 22.51 -9.65 -16.42
CA ALA A 47 23.74 -9.12 -16.97
C ALA A 47 24.66 -10.26 -17.38
N TYR A 48 25.24 -10.17 -18.57
CA TYR A 48 26.12 -11.19 -19.13
C TYR A 48 27.53 -10.64 -19.25
N THR A 49 28.52 -11.50 -19.01
CA THR A 49 29.94 -11.11 -19.10
C THR A 49 30.41 -10.91 -20.53
N GLU A 50 29.72 -11.45 -21.52
CA GLU A 50 30.04 -11.31 -22.94
C GLU A 50 28.88 -10.69 -23.72
N PRO A 51 29.16 -10.04 -24.88
CA PRO A 51 28.11 -9.53 -25.77
C PRO A 51 27.17 -10.63 -26.26
N LYS A 52 26.02 -10.22 -26.82
CA LYS A 52 24.98 -11.10 -27.38
C LYS A 52 24.40 -12.12 -26.39
N TYR A 53 24.45 -11.78 -25.10
CA TYR A 53 23.91 -12.59 -23.99
C TYR A 53 24.67 -13.91 -23.82
N GLU A 54 25.98 -13.89 -24.09
CA GLU A 54 26.88 -15.01 -23.88
C GLU A 54 27.67 -14.85 -22.57
N GLY A 55 28.46 -15.88 -22.23
CA GLY A 55 29.24 -15.89 -21.00
C GLY A 55 28.45 -16.20 -19.74
N GLU A 56 28.91 -15.73 -18.59
CA GLU A 56 28.33 -16.02 -17.28
C GLU A 56 27.14 -15.07 -17.01
N PRO A 57 25.92 -15.60 -16.75
CA PRO A 57 24.75 -14.80 -16.44
C PRO A 57 24.69 -14.42 -14.98
N HIS A 58 24.36 -13.16 -14.68
CA HIS A 58 24.12 -12.63 -13.35
C HIS A 58 22.74 -12.01 -13.27
N ALA A 59 21.88 -12.56 -12.42
CA ALA A 59 20.51 -12.08 -12.26
C ALA A 59 20.40 -11.01 -11.17
N PHE A 60 19.78 -9.89 -11.51
CA PHE A 60 19.48 -8.78 -10.61
C PHE A 60 17.95 -8.59 -10.55
N GLU A 61 17.38 -8.96 -9.42
CA GLU A 61 15.96 -8.72 -9.11
C GLU A 61 15.73 -7.25 -8.71
N GLU A 62 14.49 -6.83 -8.54
CA GLU A 62 14.18 -5.47 -8.12
C GLU A 62 14.89 -5.10 -6.81
N GLY A 63 15.66 -4.03 -6.84
CA GLY A 63 16.43 -3.59 -5.69
C GLY A 63 17.59 -2.66 -6.06
N GLU A 64 18.36 -2.30 -5.05
CA GLU A 64 19.56 -1.50 -5.17
C GLU A 64 20.80 -2.36 -4.84
N TYR A 65 21.77 -2.34 -5.73
CA TYR A 65 23.01 -3.10 -5.64
C TYR A 65 24.20 -2.13 -5.60
N PRO A 66 24.66 -1.72 -4.41
CA PRO A 66 25.78 -0.78 -4.28
C PRO A 66 27.10 -1.36 -4.77
N SER A 67 27.17 -2.67 -4.95
CA SER A 67 28.24 -3.40 -5.61
C SER A 67 27.67 -4.62 -6.31
N VAL A 68 28.09 -4.87 -7.55
CA VAL A 68 27.63 -6.01 -8.36
C VAL A 68 28.44 -7.30 -8.12
N GLY A 69 29.33 -7.31 -7.15
CA GLY A 69 30.19 -8.46 -6.82
C GLY A 69 31.36 -8.68 -7.81
N ARG A 70 31.16 -8.47 -9.09
CA ARG A 70 32.17 -8.48 -10.16
C ARG A 70 32.11 -7.17 -10.94
N PRO A 71 32.73 -6.11 -10.43
CA PRO A 71 32.71 -4.83 -11.12
C PRO A 71 33.44 -4.92 -12.47
N ASN A 72 32.94 -4.16 -13.43
CA ASN A 72 33.58 -3.99 -14.73
C ASN A 72 33.72 -5.28 -15.55
N SER A 73 32.72 -6.15 -15.51
CA SER A 73 32.74 -7.43 -16.22
C SER A 73 31.51 -7.69 -17.10
N PHE A 74 30.54 -6.77 -17.16
CA PHE A 74 29.32 -6.98 -17.93
C PHE A 74 29.37 -6.30 -19.29
N SER A 75 28.96 -7.06 -20.31
CA SER A 75 28.95 -6.63 -21.71
C SER A 75 27.56 -6.63 -22.35
N ALA A 76 26.58 -7.29 -21.76
CA ALA A 76 25.19 -7.27 -22.24
C ALA A 76 24.19 -7.29 -21.09
N LEU A 77 22.98 -6.73 -21.32
CA LEU A 77 21.88 -6.69 -20.39
C LEU A 77 20.61 -7.19 -21.05
N ARG A 78 19.89 -8.09 -20.39
CA ARG A 78 18.62 -8.63 -20.87
C ARG A 78 17.52 -8.48 -19.81
N LEU A 79 16.40 -7.88 -20.19
CA LEU A 79 15.21 -7.83 -19.37
C LEU A 79 14.51 -9.20 -19.37
N VAL A 80 14.06 -9.68 -18.23
CA VAL A 80 13.24 -10.89 -18.14
C VAL A 80 11.80 -10.53 -18.48
N HIS A 81 11.33 -10.98 -19.65
CA HIS A 81 9.95 -10.77 -20.13
C HIS A 81 8.99 -11.88 -19.70
N ASP A 82 9.54 -13.02 -19.28
CA ASP A 82 8.77 -14.20 -18.93
C ASP A 82 7.89 -13.98 -17.69
N ASP A 83 6.77 -14.70 -17.62
CA ASP A 83 5.93 -14.72 -16.42
C ASP A 83 6.65 -15.47 -15.29
N LEU A 84 6.96 -14.74 -14.22
CA LEU A 84 7.64 -15.25 -13.03
C LEU A 84 6.65 -15.63 -11.91
N GLY A 85 5.34 -15.47 -12.15
CA GLY A 85 4.30 -15.97 -11.26
C GLY A 85 4.20 -17.50 -11.35
N ASP A 86 3.91 -18.16 -10.24
CA ASP A 86 3.68 -19.61 -10.15
C ASP A 86 4.77 -20.47 -10.81
N PRO A 87 6.06 -20.32 -10.41
CA PRO A 87 7.18 -21.03 -11.04
C PRO A 87 7.10 -22.54 -10.79
N GLN A 88 7.50 -23.32 -11.79
CA GLN A 88 7.55 -24.78 -11.70
C GLN A 88 8.65 -25.36 -12.57
N ILE A 89 9.49 -26.20 -11.97
CA ILE A 89 10.53 -27.01 -12.63
C ILE A 89 10.43 -28.46 -12.16
N THR A 90 10.63 -29.41 -13.08
CA THR A 90 10.70 -30.84 -12.74
C THR A 90 12.13 -31.33 -12.95
N LEU A 91 12.73 -31.86 -11.90
CA LEU A 91 14.06 -32.45 -11.87
C LEU A 91 13.97 -33.96 -12.03
N TYR A 92 14.91 -34.57 -12.77
CA TYR A 92 14.97 -36.01 -12.96
C TYR A 92 16.36 -36.54 -12.61
N GLU A 93 16.38 -37.73 -12.00
CA GLU A 93 17.60 -38.42 -11.53
C GLU A 93 18.52 -38.84 -12.67
N ARG A 94 17.96 -39.16 -13.83
CA ARG A 94 18.70 -39.73 -15.00
C ARG A 94 18.55 -38.83 -16.23
N PRO A 95 19.49 -38.93 -17.18
CA PRO A 95 19.33 -38.29 -18.46
C PRO A 95 18.02 -38.70 -19.16
N ASN A 96 17.59 -37.88 -20.13
CA ASN A 96 16.39 -38.09 -20.93
C ASN A 96 15.11 -38.21 -20.09
N PHE A 97 15.03 -37.44 -18.97
CA PHE A 97 13.83 -37.31 -18.15
C PHE A 97 13.39 -38.63 -17.50
N GLN A 98 14.35 -39.48 -17.13
CA GLN A 98 14.09 -40.78 -16.54
C GLN A 98 14.48 -40.87 -15.08
N GLY A 99 14.07 -41.98 -14.44
CA GLY A 99 14.31 -42.23 -13.00
C GLY A 99 13.34 -41.53 -12.10
N ALA A 100 13.75 -41.36 -10.85
CA ALA A 100 12.97 -40.58 -9.89
C ALA A 100 12.85 -39.11 -10.34
N CYS A 101 11.69 -38.47 -10.07
CA CYS A 101 11.48 -37.07 -10.39
C CYS A 101 11.02 -36.29 -9.17
N LYS A 102 11.30 -34.99 -9.17
CA LYS A 102 10.88 -34.04 -8.14
C LYS A 102 10.38 -32.76 -8.80
N VAL A 103 9.13 -32.40 -8.51
CA VAL A 103 8.56 -31.09 -8.90
C VAL A 103 8.95 -30.09 -7.82
N VAL A 104 9.46 -28.92 -8.26
CA VAL A 104 9.88 -27.83 -7.39
C VAL A 104 9.15 -26.57 -7.85
N THR A 105 8.55 -25.84 -6.89
CA THR A 105 7.77 -24.61 -7.12
C THR A 105 8.30 -23.42 -6.33
N GLU A 106 9.30 -23.62 -5.49
CA GLU A 106 9.90 -22.60 -4.64
C GLU A 106 11.41 -22.82 -4.47
N GLU A 107 12.10 -21.89 -3.87
CA GLU A 107 13.52 -22.04 -3.56
C GLU A 107 13.78 -23.29 -2.74
N THR A 108 14.64 -24.17 -3.23
CA THR A 108 14.89 -25.48 -2.62
C THR A 108 16.38 -25.76 -2.52
N ASN A 109 16.79 -26.09 -1.30
CA ASN A 109 18.11 -26.65 -1.03
C ASN A 109 18.03 -28.18 -1.08
N LEU A 110 18.73 -28.78 -2.05
CA LEU A 110 18.74 -30.22 -2.27
C LEU A 110 19.77 -30.95 -1.39
N ALA A 111 20.70 -30.24 -0.74
CA ALA A 111 21.84 -30.81 -0.01
C ALA A 111 21.48 -31.87 1.04
N TYR A 112 20.29 -31.80 1.61
CA TYR A 112 19.83 -32.70 2.66
C TYR A 112 18.82 -33.74 2.18
N GLY A 113 18.69 -33.92 0.86
CA GLY A 113 17.69 -34.80 0.28
C GLY A 113 18.24 -35.76 -0.76
N TYR A 114 17.36 -36.66 -1.23
CA TYR A 114 17.69 -37.68 -2.23
C TYR A 114 18.28 -37.12 -3.52
N PHE A 115 17.86 -35.91 -3.93
CA PHE A 115 18.24 -35.29 -5.19
C PHE A 115 19.57 -34.54 -5.16
N ASN A 116 20.26 -34.44 -4.01
CA ASN A 116 21.58 -33.82 -3.94
C ASN A 116 22.56 -34.54 -4.86
N ASP A 117 23.21 -33.80 -5.77
CA ASP A 117 24.19 -34.31 -6.72
C ASP A 117 23.68 -35.50 -7.59
N ARG A 118 22.37 -35.64 -7.72
CA ARG A 118 21.75 -36.73 -8.49
C ARG A 118 20.89 -36.27 -9.65
N VAL A 119 20.67 -34.97 -9.80
CA VAL A 119 19.89 -34.44 -10.91
C VAL A 119 20.71 -34.51 -12.20
N ALA A 120 20.17 -35.14 -13.22
CA ALA A 120 20.83 -35.31 -14.52
C ALA A 120 20.07 -34.69 -15.68
N SER A 121 18.81 -34.37 -15.54
CA SER A 121 18.00 -33.68 -16.53
C SER A 121 16.87 -32.89 -15.88
N HIS A 122 16.29 -31.89 -16.56
CA HIS A 122 15.16 -31.14 -16.06
C HIS A 122 14.21 -30.66 -17.18
N VAL A 123 13.01 -30.29 -16.77
CA VAL A 123 12.03 -29.60 -17.60
C VAL A 123 11.52 -28.37 -16.81
N VAL A 124 11.59 -27.20 -17.42
CA VAL A 124 11.02 -25.96 -16.85
C VAL A 124 9.63 -25.76 -17.43
N GLN A 125 8.62 -25.85 -16.61
CA GLN A 125 7.24 -25.61 -17.02
C GLN A 125 6.93 -24.11 -17.02
N ARG A 126 7.33 -23.40 -15.95
CA ARG A 126 7.02 -21.97 -15.74
C ARG A 126 8.10 -21.29 -14.88
N GLY A 127 8.22 -19.96 -15.08
CA GLY A 127 9.21 -19.15 -14.40
C GLY A 127 10.63 -19.34 -14.91
N VAL A 128 11.53 -18.45 -14.55
CA VAL A 128 12.96 -18.53 -14.84
C VAL A 128 13.67 -18.98 -13.56
N TRP A 129 14.56 -19.95 -13.68
CA TRP A 129 15.22 -20.59 -12.55
C TRP A 129 16.73 -20.37 -12.56
N LEU A 130 17.30 -20.15 -11.37
CA LEU A 130 18.73 -20.21 -11.11
C LEU A 130 19.07 -21.56 -10.48
N LEU A 131 19.98 -22.28 -11.11
CA LEU A 131 20.47 -23.59 -10.69
C LEU A 131 21.92 -23.44 -10.19
N TYR A 132 22.20 -23.87 -8.95
CA TYR A 132 23.51 -23.69 -8.31
C TYR A 132 24.18 -25.04 -8.01
N GLN A 133 25.47 -25.08 -8.24
CA GLN A 133 26.29 -26.25 -8.00
C GLN A 133 26.36 -26.65 -6.51
N HIS A 134 26.43 -25.66 -5.62
CA HIS A 134 26.59 -25.90 -4.19
C HIS A 134 25.39 -25.38 -3.37
N PRO A 135 25.19 -25.91 -2.14
CA PRO A 135 24.20 -25.39 -1.22
C PRO A 135 24.36 -23.89 -0.96
N GLY A 136 23.27 -23.22 -0.55
CA GLY A 136 23.31 -21.82 -0.17
C GLY A 136 23.63 -20.87 -1.33
N ARG A 137 23.26 -21.23 -2.57
CA ARG A 137 23.51 -20.44 -3.79
C ARG A 137 25.01 -20.32 -4.12
N GLY A 138 25.80 -21.31 -3.78
CA GLY A 138 27.24 -21.31 -4.00
C GLY A 138 27.68 -22.02 -5.28
N GLY A 139 28.91 -21.78 -5.67
CA GLY A 139 29.53 -22.37 -6.86
C GLY A 139 29.07 -21.77 -8.17
N TRP A 140 29.34 -22.48 -9.27
CA TRP A 140 28.87 -22.10 -10.59
C TRP A 140 27.35 -22.19 -10.66
N HIS A 141 26.73 -21.35 -11.45
CA HIS A 141 25.29 -21.33 -11.63
C HIS A 141 24.92 -21.06 -13.09
N CYS A 142 23.71 -21.48 -13.46
CA CYS A 142 23.13 -21.21 -14.75
C CYS A 142 21.66 -20.81 -14.62
N LEU A 143 21.12 -20.25 -15.69
CA LEU A 143 19.70 -19.97 -15.85
C LEU A 143 19.02 -21.11 -16.59
N ALA A 144 17.80 -21.44 -16.19
CA ALA A 144 16.91 -22.32 -16.90
C ALA A 144 15.61 -21.55 -17.21
N TRP A 145 15.21 -21.55 -18.48
CA TRP A 145 14.13 -20.72 -18.99
C TRP A 145 12.83 -21.51 -19.16
N PRO A 146 11.66 -20.87 -19.13
CA PRO A 146 10.38 -21.56 -19.34
C PRO A 146 10.33 -22.22 -20.70
N GLY A 147 9.84 -23.48 -20.73
CA GLY A 147 9.85 -24.33 -21.90
C GLY A 147 11.14 -25.12 -22.15
N GLU A 148 12.19 -24.82 -21.40
CA GLU A 148 13.47 -25.54 -21.52
C GLU A 148 13.32 -27.02 -21.12
N ARG A 149 13.92 -27.87 -21.91
CA ARG A 149 13.99 -29.32 -21.69
C ARG A 149 15.43 -29.80 -21.86
N LEU A 150 16.20 -29.73 -20.77
CA LEU A 150 17.58 -30.14 -20.76
C LEU A 150 17.69 -31.64 -20.49
N ALA A 151 18.04 -32.42 -21.52
CA ALA A 151 18.02 -33.86 -21.46
C ALA A 151 19.22 -34.50 -20.74
N ASP A 152 20.38 -33.85 -20.74
CA ASP A 152 21.56 -34.33 -20.03
C ASP A 152 22.44 -33.16 -19.55
N TYR A 153 22.76 -33.10 -18.27
CA TYR A 153 23.62 -32.07 -17.70
C TYR A 153 25.10 -32.19 -18.08
N LYS A 154 25.58 -33.39 -18.42
CA LYS A 154 27.00 -33.63 -18.62
C LYS A 154 27.59 -32.93 -19.86
N PRO A 155 26.95 -32.98 -21.04
CA PRO A 155 27.49 -32.32 -22.22
C PRO A 155 27.17 -30.79 -22.25
N GLU A 156 26.07 -30.36 -21.69
CA GLU A 156 25.52 -29.00 -21.88
C GLU A 156 25.82 -28.06 -20.72
N LEU A 157 25.88 -28.60 -19.51
CA LEU A 157 26.25 -27.85 -18.34
C LEU A 157 27.57 -28.42 -17.81
N ASN A 158 28.51 -27.57 -17.53
CA ASN A 158 29.77 -27.95 -16.88
C ASN A 158 29.57 -28.46 -15.42
N PHE A 159 28.35 -28.87 -15.07
CA PHE A 159 27.86 -29.24 -13.75
C PHE A 159 28.22 -30.64 -13.27
N GLN A 160 28.57 -31.53 -14.15
CA GLN A 160 28.80 -32.93 -13.80
C GLN A 160 27.74 -33.52 -12.85
N ALA A 161 26.47 -33.21 -13.07
CA ALA A 161 25.35 -33.65 -12.21
C ALA A 161 25.44 -33.25 -10.72
N ARG A 162 25.94 -32.06 -10.42
CA ARG A 162 26.13 -31.57 -9.05
C ARG A 162 25.19 -30.42 -8.67
N LEU A 163 23.91 -30.53 -8.98
CA LEU A 163 22.93 -29.57 -8.56
C LEU A 163 22.59 -29.76 -7.08
N SER A 164 22.88 -28.77 -6.26
CA SER A 164 22.59 -28.78 -4.82
C SER A 164 21.62 -27.72 -4.34
N HIS A 165 21.36 -26.69 -5.16
CA HIS A 165 20.42 -25.62 -4.81
C HIS A 165 19.78 -25.02 -6.05
N LEU A 166 18.50 -24.66 -5.96
CA LEU A 166 17.82 -23.93 -7.03
C LEU A 166 16.80 -22.95 -6.47
N ARG A 167 16.58 -21.88 -7.21
CA ARG A 167 15.54 -20.91 -6.89
C ARG A 167 14.92 -20.31 -8.15
N PRO A 168 13.63 -19.96 -8.12
CA PRO A 168 13.05 -19.15 -9.18
C PRO A 168 13.47 -17.69 -9.04
N LEU A 169 13.51 -16.94 -10.13
CA LEU A 169 13.54 -15.49 -10.10
C LEU A 169 12.21 -14.96 -9.58
N ARG A 170 12.28 -13.90 -8.81
CA ARG A 170 11.10 -13.23 -8.26
C ARG A 170 10.63 -12.14 -9.20
N PRO A 171 9.32 -12.04 -9.47
CA PRO A 171 8.78 -10.92 -10.23
C PRO A 171 9.01 -9.60 -9.48
N GLY A 172 9.16 -8.54 -10.24
CA GLY A 172 9.17 -7.19 -9.69
C GLY A 172 7.86 -6.88 -8.97
N ARG A 173 7.91 -5.91 -8.07
CA ARG A 173 6.73 -5.47 -7.33
C ARG A 173 5.70 -4.92 -8.31
N PRO A 174 4.43 -5.30 -8.16
CA PRO A 174 3.38 -4.71 -8.98
C PRO A 174 3.30 -3.20 -8.72
N LEU A 175 3.15 -2.43 -9.78
CA LEU A 175 2.84 -1.01 -9.70
C LEU A 175 1.34 -0.86 -9.47
N VAL A 176 0.98 -0.13 -8.43
CA VAL A 176 -0.42 0.17 -8.13
C VAL A 176 -0.67 1.66 -8.29
N SER A 177 -1.62 2.01 -9.14
CA SER A 177 -2.21 3.34 -9.18
C SER A 177 -3.65 3.28 -8.68
N ALA A 178 -4.08 4.32 -7.98
CA ALA A 178 -5.40 4.41 -7.42
C ALA A 178 -6.08 5.71 -7.85
N ARG A 179 -7.35 5.62 -8.26
CA ARG A 179 -8.18 6.77 -8.63
C ARG A 179 -9.52 6.73 -7.93
N LEU A 180 -9.88 7.80 -7.23
CA LEU A 180 -11.21 8.01 -6.65
C LEU A 180 -12.22 8.31 -7.76
N LEU A 181 -13.35 7.61 -7.72
CA LEU A 181 -14.48 7.84 -8.63
C LEU A 181 -15.48 8.79 -7.96
N TRP A 182 -15.12 10.08 -7.84
CA TRP A 182 -15.91 11.10 -7.15
C TRP A 182 -17.32 11.26 -7.70
N GLU A 183 -17.51 10.99 -8.98
CA GLU A 183 -18.80 10.98 -9.65
C GLU A 183 -19.77 9.91 -9.10
N GLN A 184 -19.22 8.89 -8.44
CA GLN A 184 -19.97 7.78 -7.82
C GLN A 184 -20.00 7.87 -6.30
N LYS A 185 -19.62 9.02 -5.72
CA LYS A 185 -19.68 9.23 -4.28
C LYS A 185 -21.07 9.00 -3.73
N ARG A 186 -21.15 8.41 -2.54
CA ARG A 186 -22.40 8.18 -1.80
C ARG A 186 -22.30 8.82 -0.43
N VAL A 187 -23.36 9.50 -0.02
CA VAL A 187 -23.54 9.94 1.36
C VAL A 187 -24.24 8.80 2.09
N GLU A 188 -23.53 8.15 3.01
CA GLU A 188 -24.09 7.02 3.78
C GLU A 188 -24.89 7.49 4.99
N ALA A 189 -24.41 8.54 5.65
CA ALA A 189 -25.07 9.11 6.82
C ALA A 189 -24.75 10.60 6.95
N GLU A 190 -25.75 11.34 7.40
CA GLU A 190 -25.60 12.70 7.93
C GLU A 190 -26.22 12.75 9.32
N ARG A 191 -25.50 13.32 10.28
CA ARG A 191 -26.03 13.51 11.63
C ARG A 191 -25.50 14.82 12.23
N GLU A 192 -26.32 15.42 13.07
CA GLU A 192 -25.88 16.53 13.92
C GLU A 192 -25.51 16.00 15.30
N VAL A 193 -24.34 16.37 15.75
CA VAL A 193 -23.80 16.00 17.06
C VAL A 193 -23.69 17.25 17.92
N LEU A 194 -24.28 17.24 19.09
CA LEU A 194 -24.12 18.31 20.08
C LEU A 194 -22.67 18.29 20.59
N VAL A 195 -21.94 19.36 20.35
CA VAL A 195 -20.54 19.52 20.76
C VAL A 195 -20.45 20.29 22.10
N ASP A 196 -21.30 21.31 22.26
CA ASP A 196 -21.33 22.16 23.45
C ASP A 196 -22.71 22.77 23.66
N GLU A 197 -23.07 23.00 24.91
CA GLU A 197 -24.28 23.72 25.28
C GLU A 197 -23.93 24.79 26.34
N ILE A 198 -24.20 26.03 26.00
CA ILE A 198 -23.91 27.20 26.85
C ILE A 198 -25.23 27.83 27.26
N VAL A 199 -25.46 27.95 28.55
CA VAL A 199 -26.65 28.61 29.09
C VAL A 199 -26.21 29.85 29.85
N GLY A 200 -26.76 30.99 29.46
CA GLY A 200 -26.61 32.24 30.16
C GLY A 200 -27.96 32.72 30.69
N VAL A 201 -28.00 33.08 31.94
CA VAL A 201 -29.22 33.60 32.61
C VAL A 201 -29.00 35.05 33.04
N ASN A 202 -29.84 35.95 32.57
CA ASN A 202 -29.84 37.34 33.00
C ASN A 202 -31.14 37.64 33.77
N GLU A 203 -31.04 37.69 35.08
CA GLU A 203 -32.15 38.00 35.98
C GLU A 203 -32.34 39.52 36.24
N THR A 204 -31.46 40.36 35.70
CA THR A 204 -31.47 41.79 35.92
C THR A 204 -32.32 42.53 34.87
N ALA A 205 -32.58 43.83 35.15
CA ALA A 205 -33.26 44.72 34.23
C ALA A 205 -32.33 45.34 33.17
N ALA A 206 -31.03 45.05 33.23
CA ALA A 206 -30.02 45.58 32.30
C ALA A 206 -29.36 44.43 31.47
N GLU A 207 -28.80 44.75 30.33
CA GLU A 207 -28.01 43.82 29.53
C GLU A 207 -26.79 43.33 30.30
N GLN A 208 -26.49 42.03 30.21
CA GLN A 208 -25.30 41.43 30.82
C GLN A 208 -24.38 40.81 29.74
N ALA A 209 -23.08 40.83 29.99
CA ALA A 209 -22.12 40.13 29.13
C ALA A 209 -22.27 38.62 29.31
N LEU A 210 -22.12 37.86 28.19
CA LEU A 210 -22.05 36.41 28.25
C LEU A 210 -20.72 35.99 28.91
N ALA A 211 -20.80 35.24 30.00
CA ALA A 211 -19.62 34.77 30.74
C ALA A 211 -18.67 33.91 29.93
N ALA A 212 -19.18 33.26 28.89
CA ALA A 212 -18.40 32.38 27.99
C ALA A 212 -17.50 33.15 27.01
N GLY A 213 -17.60 34.47 26.92
CA GLY A 213 -16.94 35.29 25.90
C GLY A 213 -17.65 35.25 24.53
N SER A 214 -17.13 36.05 23.60
CA SER A 214 -17.73 36.19 22.26
C SER A 214 -17.19 35.17 21.22
N THR A 215 -16.19 34.40 21.58
CA THR A 215 -15.52 33.46 20.66
C THR A 215 -15.08 32.19 21.37
N ARG A 216 -15.31 31.04 20.77
CA ARG A 216 -14.81 29.75 21.26
C ARG A 216 -14.19 28.93 20.12
N GLU A 217 -13.11 28.19 20.43
CA GLU A 217 -12.48 27.24 19.53
C GLU A 217 -12.99 25.82 19.78
N TYR A 218 -13.32 25.14 18.72
CA TYR A 218 -13.70 23.73 18.72
C TYR A 218 -12.80 22.94 17.79
N SER A 219 -12.51 21.69 18.15
CA SER A 219 -11.78 20.79 17.29
C SER A 219 -12.73 19.94 16.44
N THR A 220 -12.47 19.89 15.13
CA THR A 220 -13.13 18.96 14.22
C THR A 220 -12.19 17.81 13.89
N THR A 221 -12.75 16.65 13.58
CA THR A 221 -11.99 15.46 13.26
C THR A 221 -12.43 14.96 11.89
N LEU A 222 -11.46 14.77 10.99
CA LEU A 222 -11.63 14.04 9.75
C LEU A 222 -11.05 12.63 9.95
N TRP A 223 -11.89 11.61 9.83
CA TRP A 223 -11.47 10.22 9.85
C TRP A 223 -11.58 9.65 8.43
N GLN A 224 -10.54 8.94 8.00
CA GLN A 224 -10.44 8.35 6.66
C GLN A 224 -10.05 6.88 6.77
N SER A 225 -10.65 6.05 5.97
CA SER A 225 -10.29 4.64 5.85
C SER A 225 -10.41 4.15 4.42
N PHE A 226 -9.72 3.07 4.13
CA PHE A 226 -9.78 2.39 2.86
C PHE A 226 -10.09 0.92 3.07
N HIS A 227 -11.05 0.39 2.33
CA HIS A 227 -11.47 -1.01 2.40
C HIS A 227 -11.37 -1.67 1.03
N PHE A 228 -10.98 -2.94 1.04
CA PHE A 228 -10.95 -3.79 -0.14
C PHE A 228 -11.95 -4.91 0.02
N SER A 229 -12.84 -5.06 -0.91
CA SER A 229 -13.86 -6.11 -0.86
C SER A 229 -13.33 -7.49 -1.28
N ASN A 230 -12.29 -7.58 -2.15
CA ASN A 230 -11.79 -8.85 -2.70
C ASN A 230 -10.34 -8.79 -3.21
N ALA A 231 -9.44 -8.14 -2.50
CA ALA A 231 -8.11 -7.89 -3.02
C ALA A 231 -7.19 -9.11 -2.97
N THR A 232 -7.11 -9.85 -4.03
CA THR A 232 -6.10 -10.89 -4.25
C THR A 232 -4.69 -10.30 -4.37
N SER A 233 -4.57 -9.13 -5.02
CA SER A 233 -3.31 -8.44 -5.26
C SER A 233 -2.75 -7.72 -4.03
N LEU A 234 -3.60 -7.32 -3.09
CA LEU A 234 -3.18 -6.62 -1.88
C LEU A 234 -2.79 -7.54 -0.72
N LYS A 235 -3.12 -8.82 -0.80
CA LYS A 235 -2.54 -9.84 0.08
C LYS A 235 -1.02 -9.92 -0.06
N ALA A 236 -0.48 -9.43 -1.17
CA ALA A 236 0.96 -9.38 -1.46
C ALA A 236 1.71 -8.20 -0.80
N GLY A 237 1.07 -7.41 0.04
CA GLY A 237 1.75 -6.35 0.79
C GLY A 237 2.06 -5.08 -0.01
N LEU A 238 1.24 -4.75 -1.00
CA LEU A 238 1.41 -3.55 -1.82
C LEU A 238 1.13 -2.26 -1.04
N SER A 239 1.88 -1.22 -1.36
CA SER A 239 1.62 0.13 -0.89
C SER A 239 1.31 1.04 -2.08
N PHE A 240 0.38 1.96 -1.89
CA PHE A 240 0.05 2.99 -2.88
C PHE A 240 -0.44 4.26 -2.20
N THR A 241 -0.41 5.35 -2.93
CA THR A 241 -0.93 6.64 -2.48
C THR A 241 -2.22 6.96 -3.21
N LEU A 242 -3.20 7.47 -2.47
CA LEU A 242 -4.48 7.93 -2.97
C LEU A 242 -4.57 9.43 -2.77
N ALA A 243 -4.57 10.20 -3.84
CA ALA A 243 -4.80 11.63 -3.78
C ALA A 243 -6.31 11.87 -3.59
N VAL A 244 -6.70 12.33 -2.40
CA VAL A 244 -8.10 12.63 -2.07
C VAL A 244 -8.48 14.02 -2.53
N GLU A 245 -7.57 14.99 -2.30
CA GLU A 245 -7.65 16.38 -2.76
C GLU A 245 -6.24 16.87 -3.11
N ALA A 246 -6.11 18.01 -3.72
CA ALA A 246 -4.81 18.54 -4.19
C ALA A 246 -3.72 18.61 -3.09
N SER A 247 -4.11 18.72 -1.81
CA SER A 247 -3.21 18.80 -0.65
C SER A 247 -3.33 17.63 0.32
N ASN A 248 -4.22 16.67 0.06
CA ASN A 248 -4.50 15.56 0.98
C ASN A 248 -4.23 14.22 0.30
N VAL A 249 -3.14 13.58 0.71
CA VAL A 249 -2.71 12.28 0.20
C VAL A 249 -2.88 11.24 1.30
N PHE A 250 -3.62 10.18 1.00
CA PHE A 250 -3.81 9.05 1.88
C PHE A 250 -2.91 7.89 1.41
N THR A 251 -2.08 7.35 2.29
CA THR A 251 -1.18 6.25 1.98
C THR A 251 -1.72 4.94 2.52
N VAL A 252 -1.87 3.94 1.65
CA VAL A 252 -2.22 2.57 2.03
C VAL A 252 -0.96 1.72 2.01
N GLN A 253 -0.60 1.12 3.13
CA GLN A 253 0.58 0.28 3.26
C GLN A 253 0.22 -1.17 3.58
N LYS A 254 0.89 -2.12 2.90
CA LYS A 254 0.84 -3.56 3.17
C LYS A 254 -0.57 -4.16 3.22
N GLY A 255 -1.49 -3.65 2.40
CA GLY A 255 -2.84 -4.21 2.28
C GLY A 255 -3.72 -4.06 3.53
N ARG A 256 -3.30 -3.27 4.51
CA ARG A 256 -4.15 -2.90 5.65
C ARG A 256 -4.90 -1.62 5.33
N SER A 257 -6.18 -1.57 5.71
CA SER A 257 -6.88 -0.30 5.77
C SER A 257 -6.24 0.55 6.85
N GLU A 258 -5.55 1.62 6.47
CA GLU A 258 -5.07 2.60 7.44
C GLU A 258 -6.19 3.60 7.69
N SER A 259 -6.48 3.86 8.96
CA SER A 259 -7.29 5.00 9.35
C SER A 259 -6.36 6.16 9.67
N SER A 260 -6.58 7.28 9.05
CA SER A 260 -5.92 8.53 9.43
C SER A 260 -6.91 9.48 10.08
N THR A 261 -6.45 10.21 11.07
CA THR A 261 -7.26 11.19 11.78
C THR A 261 -6.59 12.55 11.71
N ARG A 262 -7.26 13.52 11.11
CA ARG A 262 -6.81 14.91 11.07
C ARG A 262 -7.71 15.74 11.97
N ARG A 263 -7.10 16.56 12.82
CA ARG A 263 -7.83 17.52 13.67
C ARG A 263 -7.63 18.92 13.12
N GLU A 264 -8.73 19.64 13.02
CA GLU A 264 -8.74 21.07 12.64
C GLU A 264 -9.42 21.87 13.75
N ARG A 265 -8.99 23.11 13.93
CA ARG A 265 -9.63 24.05 14.87
C ARG A 265 -10.59 24.93 14.10
N VAL A 266 -11.77 25.10 14.65
CA VAL A 266 -12.82 25.97 14.10
C VAL A 266 -13.22 26.97 15.18
N GLU A 267 -13.19 28.24 14.80
CA GLU A 267 -13.61 29.34 15.67
C GLU A 267 -15.10 29.65 15.45
N VAL A 268 -15.86 29.66 16.51
CA VAL A 268 -17.30 29.95 16.47
C VAL A 268 -17.59 31.25 17.22
N GLN A 269 -18.24 32.17 16.54
CA GLN A 269 -18.69 33.44 17.12
C GLN A 269 -19.96 33.22 17.95
N LEU A 270 -19.99 33.75 19.16
CA LEU A 270 -21.10 33.70 20.11
C LEU A 270 -21.68 35.08 20.34
N PRO A 271 -22.95 35.20 20.78
CA PRO A 271 -23.51 36.47 21.20
C PRO A 271 -22.73 37.04 22.38
N ALA A 272 -22.34 38.31 22.30
CA ALA A 272 -21.54 38.95 23.35
C ALA A 272 -22.37 39.29 24.59
N LYS A 273 -23.69 39.42 24.46
CA LYS A 273 -24.58 39.95 25.52
C LYS A 273 -25.89 39.15 25.63
N ILE A 274 -26.46 39.16 26.84
CA ILE A 274 -27.74 38.56 27.16
C ILE A 274 -28.73 39.67 27.47
N PRO A 275 -29.88 39.75 26.78
CA PRO A 275 -30.91 40.75 27.08
C PRO A 275 -31.44 40.66 28.51
N PRO A 276 -32.04 41.74 29.02
CA PRO A 276 -32.67 41.74 30.35
C PRO A 276 -33.70 40.63 30.49
N ARG A 277 -33.79 40.05 31.70
CA ARG A 277 -34.81 39.04 32.06
C ARG A 277 -34.93 37.90 31.06
N THR A 278 -33.79 37.39 30.59
CA THR A 278 -33.75 36.39 29.52
C THR A 278 -32.82 35.23 29.85
N VAL A 279 -33.23 34.03 29.49
CA VAL A 279 -32.37 32.84 29.43
C VAL A 279 -31.93 32.68 27.99
N LEU A 280 -30.63 32.74 27.73
CA LEU A 280 -29.98 32.44 26.46
C LEU A 280 -29.45 31.00 26.50
N SER A 281 -29.90 30.17 25.58
CA SER A 281 -29.34 28.85 25.37
C SER A 281 -28.66 28.82 24.00
N ILE A 282 -27.38 28.43 23.96
CA ILE A 282 -26.59 28.30 22.74
C ILE A 282 -26.21 26.84 22.61
N ARG A 283 -26.66 26.21 21.52
CA ARG A 283 -26.29 24.83 21.18
C ARG A 283 -25.30 24.86 20.02
N VAL A 284 -24.10 24.38 20.27
CA VAL A 284 -23.08 24.22 19.22
C VAL A 284 -23.19 22.82 18.66
N LEU A 285 -23.58 22.76 17.40
CA LEU A 285 -23.80 21.51 16.68
C LEU A 285 -22.69 21.31 15.64
N ARG A 286 -22.23 20.08 15.52
CA ARG A 286 -21.30 19.64 14.48
C ARG A 286 -22.06 18.73 13.53
N LYS A 287 -22.08 19.09 12.23
CA LYS A 287 -22.61 18.21 11.19
C LYS A 287 -21.54 17.19 10.80
N GLU A 288 -21.78 15.93 11.09
CA GLU A 288 -20.96 14.80 10.65
C GLU A 288 -21.55 14.18 9.39
N VAL A 289 -20.72 14.07 8.35
CA VAL A 289 -21.09 13.45 7.07
C VAL A 289 -20.19 12.26 6.83
N THR A 290 -20.79 11.10 6.63
CA THR A 290 -20.09 9.88 6.21
C THR A 290 -20.22 9.73 4.71
N LEU A 291 -19.08 9.73 4.01
CA LEU A 291 -18.98 9.54 2.57
C LEU A 291 -18.32 8.20 2.27
N SER A 292 -18.83 7.53 1.24
CA SER A 292 -18.22 6.38 0.58
C SER A 292 -17.96 6.73 -0.89
N VAL A 293 -16.74 6.47 -1.35
CA VAL A 293 -16.31 6.72 -2.73
C VAL A 293 -15.62 5.48 -3.27
N PRO A 294 -16.10 4.90 -4.37
CA PRO A 294 -15.40 3.80 -5.02
C PRO A 294 -14.02 4.24 -5.51
N VAL A 295 -13.04 3.33 -5.40
CA VAL A 295 -11.67 3.55 -5.86
C VAL A 295 -11.34 2.51 -6.91
N LEU A 296 -10.93 2.97 -8.08
CA LEU A 296 -10.39 2.11 -9.13
C LEU A 296 -8.89 1.94 -8.88
N LEU A 297 -8.48 0.70 -8.59
CA LEU A 297 -7.10 0.30 -8.51
C LEU A 297 -6.67 -0.29 -9.84
N THR A 298 -5.57 0.20 -10.38
CA THR A 298 -4.92 -0.40 -11.54
C THR A 298 -3.61 -0.99 -11.09
N VAL A 299 -3.50 -2.31 -11.17
CA VAL A 299 -2.32 -3.08 -10.80
C VAL A 299 -1.63 -3.52 -12.07
N THR A 300 -0.42 -3.06 -12.28
CA THR A 300 0.41 -3.43 -13.45
C THR A 300 1.56 -4.31 -12.97
N GLN A 301 1.64 -5.52 -13.53
CA GLN A 301 2.73 -6.46 -13.29
C GLN A 301 3.02 -7.21 -14.60
N ASN A 302 4.27 -7.23 -15.05
CA ASN A 302 4.70 -7.94 -16.26
C ASN A 302 3.84 -7.61 -17.51
N GLU A 303 3.59 -6.34 -17.79
CA GLU A 303 2.72 -5.90 -18.89
C GLU A 303 1.23 -6.28 -18.69
N ALA A 304 0.91 -7.17 -17.78
CA ALA A 304 -0.47 -7.46 -17.42
C ALA A 304 -1.04 -6.31 -16.58
N VAL A 305 -2.17 -5.78 -17.02
CA VAL A 305 -2.92 -4.76 -16.31
C VAL A 305 -4.19 -5.39 -15.76
N ARG A 306 -4.36 -5.31 -14.45
CA ARG A 306 -5.59 -5.74 -13.76
C ARG A 306 -6.22 -4.55 -13.08
N THR A 307 -7.54 -4.51 -13.10
CA THR A 307 -8.30 -3.49 -12.37
C THR A 307 -9.08 -4.14 -11.23
N GLU A 308 -9.04 -3.51 -10.07
CA GLU A 308 -9.79 -3.93 -8.88
C GLU A 308 -10.53 -2.73 -8.30
N LEU A 309 -11.64 -2.97 -7.64
CA LEU A 309 -12.41 -1.94 -6.95
C LEU A 309 -12.15 -2.01 -5.45
N GLY A 310 -11.85 -0.85 -4.88
CA GLY A 310 -11.83 -0.62 -3.45
C GLY A 310 -12.84 0.44 -3.06
N GLU A 311 -12.94 0.74 -1.78
CA GLU A 311 -13.82 1.74 -1.23
C GLU A 311 -13.04 2.66 -0.28
N TYR A 312 -13.07 3.93 -0.58
CA TYR A 312 -12.61 4.98 0.32
C TYR A 312 -13.81 5.49 1.13
N ARG A 313 -13.65 5.55 2.44
CA ARG A 313 -14.65 6.03 3.37
C ARG A 313 -14.08 7.16 4.22
N SER A 314 -14.83 8.25 4.33
CA SER A 314 -14.46 9.35 5.21
C SER A 314 -15.63 9.78 6.08
N VAL A 315 -15.32 10.14 7.32
CA VAL A 315 -16.24 10.81 8.25
C VAL A 315 -15.68 12.18 8.52
N SER A 316 -16.34 13.20 8.02
CA SER A 316 -15.95 14.60 8.23
C SER A 316 -16.92 15.29 9.16
N GLY A 317 -16.41 16.06 10.12
CA GLY A 317 -17.18 16.89 11.02
C GLY A 317 -16.80 18.35 10.88
N THR A 318 -16.73 18.86 9.64
CA THR A 318 -16.16 20.17 9.36
C THR A 318 -17.13 21.35 9.56
N ASN A 319 -18.41 21.09 9.60
CA ASN A 319 -19.43 22.17 9.71
C ASN A 319 -19.89 22.28 11.16
N ILE A 320 -19.37 23.30 11.86
CA ILE A 320 -19.81 23.64 13.22
C ILE A 320 -20.67 24.88 13.11
N SER A 321 -21.88 24.81 13.68
CA SER A 321 -22.84 25.91 13.75
C SER A 321 -23.31 26.14 15.18
N ALA A 322 -23.58 27.39 15.52
CA ALA A 322 -24.17 27.75 16.81
C ALA A 322 -25.64 28.18 16.60
N HIS A 323 -26.54 27.53 17.31
CA HIS A 323 -27.95 27.83 17.31
C HIS A 323 -28.34 28.52 18.63
N PHE A 324 -28.99 29.68 18.53
CA PHE A 324 -29.36 30.49 19.67
C PHE A 324 -30.86 30.40 19.93
N SER A 325 -31.20 30.25 21.20
CA SER A 325 -32.58 30.31 21.69
C SER A 325 -32.66 31.25 22.88
N MET A 326 -33.59 32.19 22.86
CA MET A 326 -33.83 33.13 23.92
C MET A 326 -35.23 32.90 24.48
N LYS A 327 -35.34 32.76 25.81
CA LYS A 327 -36.62 32.63 26.50
C LYS A 327 -36.70 33.69 27.59
N PRO A 328 -37.82 34.46 27.69
CA PRO A 328 -38.01 35.37 28.79
C PRO A 328 -38.11 34.58 30.11
N LEU A 329 -37.51 35.10 31.17
CA LEU A 329 -37.73 34.59 32.52
C LEU A 329 -39.14 34.92 32.95
N PRO A 330 -39.85 34.01 33.64
CA PRO A 330 -41.14 34.31 34.21
C PRO A 330 -41.04 35.51 35.16
N ALA A 331 -42.06 36.37 35.16
CA ALA A 331 -42.13 37.54 36.08
C ALA A 331 -42.02 37.04 37.51
N ALA A 332 -41.12 37.66 38.31
CA ALA A 332 -41.05 37.36 39.73
C ALA A 332 -42.37 37.78 40.37
N GLY A 333 -43.19 36.82 40.78
CA GLY A 333 -44.39 37.06 41.50
C GLY A 333 -45.68 36.59 40.80
N THR A 334 -45.96 35.32 40.86
CA THR A 334 -47.29 34.73 41.08
C THR A 334 -47.07 33.42 41.77
N GLU A 335 -47.07 33.45 43.11
CA GLU A 335 -47.32 32.20 43.83
C GLU A 335 -48.74 31.73 43.43
N PRO A 336 -48.93 30.44 43.16
CA PRO A 336 -50.26 29.88 43.03
C PRO A 336 -50.87 29.92 44.45
N GLY A 337 -51.83 30.81 44.62
CA GLY A 337 -52.64 30.88 45.84
C GLY A 337 -53.16 29.51 46.25
N GLY A 338 -52.76 29.11 47.43
CA GLY A 338 -53.26 27.90 48.05
C GLY A 338 -54.77 28.01 48.31
N ALA A 339 -55.48 27.23 47.52
CA ALA A 339 -56.87 26.86 47.88
C ALA A 339 -56.81 25.68 48.86
N VAL A 340 -56.97 25.92 50.12
CA VAL A 340 -57.26 24.94 51.17
C VAL A 340 -58.69 24.43 50.89
N GLY A 341 -58.80 23.31 50.22
CA GLY A 341 -60.02 22.54 50.12
C GLY A 341 -59.99 21.41 51.14
N THR A 342 -60.74 21.63 52.25
CA THR A 342 -61.13 20.58 53.18
C THR A 342 -62.10 19.62 52.47
N GLU A 343 -61.71 18.40 52.26
CA GLU A 343 -62.63 17.33 51.83
C GLU A 343 -62.63 16.19 52.85
N GLN A 344 -63.87 16.03 53.39
CA GLN A 344 -64.27 15.03 54.37
C GLN A 344 -64.16 13.63 53.82
N VAL A 345 -63.66 12.74 54.65
CA VAL A 345 -63.75 11.30 54.45
C VAL A 345 -65.15 10.83 54.84
N PRO A 346 -65.83 10.02 54.01
CA PRO A 346 -66.84 9.07 54.47
C PRO A 346 -66.26 7.69 54.61
N GLY A 347 -66.35 7.16 55.81
CA GLY A 347 -66.10 5.76 56.04
C GLY A 347 -67.24 4.89 55.55
N GLY A 348 -66.95 3.65 55.41
CA GLY A 348 -68.01 2.64 55.38
C GLY A 348 -67.79 1.44 54.49
N CYS A 349 -67.52 0.32 55.15
CA CYS A 349 -67.66 -1.11 54.82
C CYS A 349 -66.60 -1.69 53.88
#